data_dab5fbf7ed964faaf6e66cd5854e2083
#
_entry.id   dab5fbf7ed964faaf6e66cd5854e2083
#
_cell.length_a   1.000
_cell.length_b   1.000
_cell.length_c   1.000
_cell.angle_alpha   90.00
_cell.angle_beta   90.00
_cell.angle_gamma   90.00
#
_symmetry.space_group_name_H-M   'P 1'
#
loop_
_entity.id
_entity.type
_entity.pdbx_description
1 polymer ?
#
loop_
_entity_poly.entity_id
_entity_poly.type
_entity_poly.pdbx_seq_one_letter_code
_entity_poly.pdbx_strand_id
1 'polypeptide(L)'
;GYNTEKGVECYEGTKSSGNGALIYQPLSTGITYQLIPKVSSDGIPMHTMGYGRTSAKNGEVFKWVFNYPANYWDGASHAITHILDQNGGDISGKKVSLVYHNSAYGKEPIRTLEELSKKHGFELILLPVDHPGQEQKSQWLQIRRDRPDYVLMWGWGVMNQVAIQEAVNIRFPMENFIGIWWSGSENDVKPAGEAANGYKALTFHNLGSDYPLYDDLRKHVVDAGKAAGAGDQVGSVLYNRGMYAAMLAAEAVKTAQEMHGVTAINAAQMRDGMENLEMTEAKMAALGLPSFGPEFKVSCQNHGGNGYGAVSQWDAAAGEFKLITDYFQSDQEIISALVAEDSAAFAAESGITPGC
;
A
#
# COMPACT_ATOMS: atom_id res chain seq x y z
N GLY A 1 -1.96 -18.09 6.87
CA GLY A 1 -0.60 -18.03 7.10
C GLY A 1 0.29 -17.49 5.99
N TYR A 2 -0.13 -16.50 5.18
CA TYR A 2 0.66 -15.86 4.12
C TYR A 2 1.35 -16.87 3.16
N ASN A 3 0.60 -17.90 2.78
CA ASN A 3 1.05 -18.97 1.90
C ASN A 3 0.45 -18.78 0.50
N THR A 4 1.30 -18.65 -0.50
CA THR A 4 0.90 -18.35 -1.88
C THR A 4 0.04 -19.44 -2.49
N GLU A 5 0.39 -20.72 -2.30
CA GLU A 5 -0.36 -21.87 -2.85
C GLU A 5 -1.77 -21.91 -2.27
N LYS A 6 -1.90 -21.77 -0.94
CA LYS A 6 -3.22 -21.71 -0.28
C LYS A 6 -4.05 -20.50 -0.73
N GLY A 7 -3.39 -19.37 -1.03
CA GLY A 7 -4.08 -18.20 -1.58
C GLY A 7 -4.67 -18.47 -2.96
N VAL A 8 -3.94 -19.16 -3.82
CA VAL A 8 -4.42 -19.59 -5.14
C VAL A 8 -5.52 -20.64 -5.02
N GLU A 9 -5.38 -21.63 -4.14
CA GLU A 9 -6.44 -22.62 -3.84
C GLU A 9 -7.73 -21.95 -3.35
N CYS A 10 -7.60 -20.96 -2.45
CA CYS A 10 -8.74 -20.20 -1.96
C CYS A 10 -9.46 -19.43 -3.07
N TYR A 11 -8.71 -18.79 -3.98
CA TYR A 11 -9.27 -18.15 -5.16
C TYR A 11 -10.04 -19.15 -6.02
N GLU A 12 -9.43 -20.27 -6.39
CA GLU A 12 -10.08 -21.30 -7.22
C GLU A 12 -11.34 -21.88 -6.57
N GLY A 13 -11.31 -22.07 -5.24
CA GLY A 13 -12.45 -22.60 -4.48
C GLY A 13 -13.59 -21.60 -4.28
N THR A 14 -13.35 -20.29 -4.40
CA THR A 14 -14.35 -19.25 -4.08
C THR A 14 -14.81 -18.46 -5.29
N LYS A 15 -14.05 -18.40 -6.38
CA LYS A 15 -14.34 -17.54 -7.54
C LYS A 15 -15.71 -17.77 -8.17
N SER A 16 -16.25 -18.99 -8.08
CA SER A 16 -17.56 -19.38 -8.63
C SER A 16 -18.63 -19.56 -7.56
N SER A 17 -18.36 -19.19 -6.29
CA SER A 17 -19.35 -19.34 -5.21
C SER A 17 -20.55 -18.42 -5.40
N GLY A 18 -21.75 -18.92 -5.14
CA GLY A 18 -22.98 -18.15 -5.33
C GLY A 18 -23.18 -17.76 -6.81
N ASN A 19 -23.28 -16.47 -7.07
CA ASN A 19 -23.41 -15.90 -8.43
C ASN A 19 -22.05 -15.54 -9.06
N GLY A 20 -20.94 -16.01 -8.50
CA GLY A 20 -19.58 -15.67 -8.88
C GLY A 20 -19.01 -14.46 -8.12
N ALA A 21 -17.68 -14.37 -8.05
CA ALA A 21 -17.01 -13.26 -7.42
C ALA A 21 -17.09 -11.99 -8.30
N LEU A 22 -17.40 -10.85 -7.69
CA LEU A 22 -17.39 -9.54 -8.37
C LEU A 22 -15.99 -8.92 -8.35
N ILE A 23 -15.25 -9.14 -7.27
CA ILE A 23 -13.92 -8.57 -7.03
C ILE A 23 -13.13 -9.52 -6.13
N TYR A 24 -11.82 -9.54 -6.29
CA TYR A 24 -10.92 -10.28 -5.42
C TYR A 24 -9.84 -9.38 -4.82
N GLN A 25 -9.59 -9.52 -3.52
CA GLN A 25 -8.58 -8.76 -2.78
C GLN A 25 -7.67 -9.73 -2.00
N PRO A 26 -6.57 -10.22 -2.61
CA PRO A 26 -5.77 -11.31 -2.01
C PRO A 26 -4.91 -10.87 -0.82
N LEU A 27 -4.72 -9.58 -0.61
CA LEU A 27 -3.91 -8.95 0.45
C LEU A 27 -2.49 -9.54 0.56
N SER A 28 -1.91 -9.91 -0.56
CA SER A 28 -0.55 -10.44 -0.67
C SER A 28 0.01 -10.20 -2.06
N THR A 29 1.21 -9.63 -2.14
CA THR A 29 1.91 -9.39 -3.41
C THR A 29 2.24 -10.71 -4.12
N GLY A 30 2.73 -11.72 -3.38
CA GLY A 30 3.04 -13.03 -3.97
C GLY A 30 1.81 -13.72 -4.55
N ILE A 31 0.67 -13.69 -3.86
CA ILE A 31 -0.60 -14.23 -4.35
C ILE A 31 -1.07 -13.42 -5.57
N THR A 32 -0.98 -12.08 -5.52
CA THR A 32 -1.33 -11.20 -6.65
C THR A 32 -0.61 -11.61 -7.93
N TYR A 33 0.71 -11.79 -7.87
CA TYR A 33 1.50 -12.19 -9.04
C TYR A 33 1.01 -13.51 -9.64
N GLN A 34 0.68 -14.50 -8.81
CA GLN A 34 0.16 -15.80 -9.26
C GLN A 34 -1.26 -15.71 -9.83
N LEU A 35 -2.06 -14.77 -9.36
CA LEU A 35 -3.44 -14.60 -9.78
C LEU A 35 -3.60 -13.74 -11.05
N ILE A 36 -2.63 -12.91 -11.43
CA ILE A 36 -2.73 -12.03 -12.62
C ILE A 36 -3.22 -12.80 -13.88
N PRO A 37 -2.60 -13.92 -14.29
CA PRO A 37 -3.08 -14.65 -15.46
C PRO A 37 -4.46 -15.30 -15.25
N LYS A 38 -4.77 -15.70 -14.02
CA LYS A 38 -6.04 -16.37 -13.68
C LYS A 38 -7.22 -15.39 -13.71
N VAL A 39 -7.09 -14.25 -13.02
CA VAL A 39 -8.17 -13.22 -13.00
C VAL A 39 -8.43 -12.68 -14.41
N SER A 40 -7.40 -12.58 -15.25
CA SER A 40 -7.54 -12.19 -16.65
C SER A 40 -8.31 -13.22 -17.47
N SER A 41 -8.03 -14.51 -17.26
CA SER A 41 -8.76 -15.62 -17.92
C SER A 41 -10.19 -15.77 -17.42
N ASP A 42 -10.41 -15.56 -16.12
CA ASP A 42 -11.72 -15.72 -15.48
C ASP A 42 -12.61 -14.48 -15.64
N GLY A 43 -12.05 -13.33 -16.02
CA GLY A 43 -12.76 -12.06 -16.13
C GLY A 43 -13.25 -11.51 -14.79
N ILE A 44 -12.45 -11.68 -13.73
CA ILE A 44 -12.76 -11.22 -12.37
C ILE A 44 -11.77 -10.12 -11.98
N PRO A 45 -12.21 -8.88 -11.69
CA PRO A 45 -11.31 -7.81 -11.28
C PRO A 45 -10.64 -8.12 -9.94
N MET A 46 -9.35 -7.77 -9.84
CA MET A 46 -8.55 -7.90 -8.62
C MET A 46 -8.10 -6.52 -8.17
N HIS A 47 -8.49 -6.13 -6.95
CA HIS A 47 -8.10 -4.86 -6.34
C HIS A 47 -6.97 -5.09 -5.34
N THR A 48 -5.84 -4.42 -5.55
CA THR A 48 -4.60 -4.57 -4.78
C THR A 48 -4.16 -3.22 -4.20
N MET A 49 -5.03 -2.62 -3.39
CA MET A 49 -4.82 -1.30 -2.80
C MET A 49 -3.54 -1.25 -1.95
N GLY A 50 -2.54 -0.55 -2.46
CA GLY A 50 -1.26 -0.38 -1.78
C GLY A 50 -0.37 -1.63 -1.75
N TYR A 51 -0.61 -2.63 -2.60
CA TYR A 51 0.23 -3.83 -2.73
C TYR A 51 0.14 -4.44 -4.14
N GLY A 52 0.86 -5.52 -4.36
CA GLY A 52 0.83 -6.24 -5.62
C GLY A 52 1.87 -5.73 -6.63
N ARG A 53 1.60 -5.98 -7.92
CA ARG A 53 2.46 -5.55 -9.01
C ARG A 53 2.20 -4.10 -9.35
N THR A 54 3.18 -3.22 -9.16
CA THR A 54 3.00 -1.78 -9.41
C THR A 54 2.73 -1.47 -10.88
N SER A 55 3.37 -2.16 -11.83
CA SER A 55 3.13 -1.94 -13.27
C SER A 55 1.70 -2.26 -13.71
N ALA A 56 0.91 -2.96 -12.89
CA ALA A 56 -0.53 -3.14 -13.11
C ALA A 56 -1.32 -1.82 -13.09
N LYS A 57 -0.68 -0.70 -12.71
CA LYS A 57 -1.18 0.66 -12.96
C LYS A 57 -1.49 0.90 -14.44
N ASN A 58 -0.80 0.23 -15.37
CA ASN A 58 -1.11 0.26 -16.79
C ASN A 58 -2.27 -0.71 -17.12
N GLY A 59 -3.50 -0.21 -17.11
CA GLY A 59 -4.69 -1.01 -17.37
C GLY A 59 -4.84 -1.48 -18.80
N GLU A 60 -4.18 -0.84 -19.77
CA GLU A 60 -4.17 -1.33 -21.17
C GLU A 60 -3.54 -2.73 -21.29
N VAL A 61 -2.62 -3.07 -20.37
CA VAL A 61 -1.97 -4.39 -20.27
C VAL A 61 -2.63 -5.26 -19.21
N PHE A 62 -2.88 -4.70 -18.03
CA PHE A 62 -3.41 -5.42 -16.86
C PHE A 62 -4.91 -5.16 -16.66
N LYS A 63 -5.73 -5.48 -17.66
CA LYS A 63 -7.16 -5.14 -17.73
C LYS A 63 -8.01 -5.54 -16.52
N TRP A 64 -7.53 -6.48 -15.69
CA TRP A 64 -8.28 -7.03 -14.56
C TRP A 64 -7.60 -6.80 -13.22
N VAL A 65 -6.54 -5.97 -13.17
CA VAL A 65 -5.79 -5.70 -11.94
C VAL A 65 -5.75 -4.20 -11.67
N PHE A 66 -6.17 -3.81 -10.47
CA PHE A 66 -6.32 -2.41 -10.05
C PHE A 66 -5.57 -2.19 -8.75
N ASN A 67 -4.67 -1.21 -8.68
CA ASN A 67 -3.89 -0.94 -7.47
C ASN A 67 -4.10 0.48 -6.91
N TYR A 68 -5.16 1.17 -7.35
CA TYR A 68 -5.50 2.48 -6.78
C TYR A 68 -5.82 2.39 -5.27
N PRO A 69 -5.63 3.49 -4.51
CA PRO A 69 -5.05 4.76 -4.90
C PRO A 69 -3.53 4.79 -4.77
N ALA A 70 -2.86 3.70 -4.36
CA ALA A 70 -1.44 3.66 -4.06
C ALA A 70 -0.79 2.34 -4.49
N ASN A 71 0.51 2.41 -4.79
CA ASN A 71 1.36 1.28 -5.14
C ASN A 71 2.78 1.47 -4.56
N TYR A 72 3.61 0.42 -4.61
CA TYR A 72 4.91 0.44 -3.94
C TYR A 72 5.96 1.34 -4.60
N TRP A 73 5.90 1.58 -5.91
CA TRP A 73 6.85 2.47 -6.56
C TRP A 73 6.56 3.92 -6.20
N ASP A 74 5.28 4.31 -6.15
CA ASP A 74 4.89 5.61 -5.60
C ASP A 74 5.35 5.74 -4.14
N GLY A 75 5.16 4.69 -3.31
CA GLY A 75 5.63 4.67 -1.93
C GLY A 75 7.15 4.84 -1.79
N ALA A 76 7.95 4.15 -2.61
CA ALA A 76 9.40 4.30 -2.62
C ALA A 76 9.81 5.74 -2.98
N SER A 77 9.14 6.32 -3.96
CA SER A 77 9.36 7.72 -4.34
C SER A 77 8.97 8.69 -3.21
N HIS A 78 7.83 8.48 -2.55
CA HIS A 78 7.43 9.33 -1.41
C HIS A 78 8.48 9.32 -0.29
N ALA A 79 9.06 8.16 0.03
CA ALA A 79 10.11 8.07 1.04
C ALA A 79 11.33 8.93 0.66
N ILE A 80 11.81 8.83 -0.58
CA ILE A 80 12.97 9.59 -1.05
C ILE A 80 12.64 11.09 -1.18
N THR A 81 11.45 11.46 -1.66
CA THR A 81 11.01 12.86 -1.72
C THR A 81 10.97 13.48 -0.32
N HIS A 82 10.44 12.77 0.68
CA HIS A 82 10.46 13.22 2.06
C HIS A 82 11.89 13.41 2.59
N ILE A 83 12.81 12.49 2.28
CA ILE A 83 14.22 12.61 2.67
C ILE A 83 14.88 13.81 1.99
N LEU A 84 14.59 14.06 0.71
CA LEU A 84 15.07 15.25 -0.02
C LEU A 84 14.60 16.53 0.67
N ASP A 85 13.33 16.64 1.00
CA ASP A 85 12.75 17.81 1.68
C ASP A 85 13.42 18.09 3.04
N GLN A 86 13.71 17.01 3.80
CA GLN A 86 14.43 17.11 5.08
C GLN A 86 15.89 17.57 4.93
N ASN A 87 16.45 17.50 3.72
CA ASN A 87 17.85 17.83 3.43
C ASN A 87 18.01 19.00 2.45
N GLY A 88 16.97 19.82 2.29
CA GLY A 88 17.04 20.99 1.39
C GLY A 88 17.16 20.65 -0.09
N GLY A 89 16.70 19.45 -0.49
CA GLY A 89 16.66 19.00 -1.88
C GLY A 89 17.92 18.26 -2.36
N ASP A 90 18.92 18.05 -1.52
CA ASP A 90 20.16 17.34 -1.87
C ASP A 90 20.48 16.22 -0.87
N ILE A 91 20.61 14.99 -1.38
CA ILE A 91 21.00 13.80 -0.62
C ILE A 91 22.18 13.08 -1.25
N SER A 92 22.93 13.75 -2.12
CA SER A 92 24.11 13.18 -2.74
C SER A 92 25.14 12.76 -1.69
N GLY A 93 25.65 11.55 -1.84
CA GLY A 93 26.61 10.95 -0.89
C GLY A 93 26.01 10.44 0.42
N LYS A 94 24.70 10.64 0.69
CA LYS A 94 24.03 10.00 1.82
C LYS A 94 23.82 8.51 1.58
N LYS A 95 23.65 7.76 2.67
CA LYS A 95 23.39 6.33 2.64
C LYS A 95 21.94 6.05 3.07
N VAL A 96 21.22 5.32 2.24
CA VAL A 96 19.85 4.85 2.52
C VAL A 96 19.85 3.33 2.52
N SER A 97 19.48 2.71 3.64
CA SER A 97 19.35 1.26 3.72
C SER A 97 17.87 0.86 3.58
N LEU A 98 17.62 -0.15 2.76
CA LEU A 98 16.30 -0.81 2.68
C LEU A 98 16.35 -2.14 3.42
N VAL A 99 15.65 -2.22 4.57
CA VAL A 99 15.37 -3.48 5.26
C VAL A 99 14.06 -4.01 4.70
N TYR A 100 14.10 -5.17 4.05
CA TYR A 100 12.94 -5.66 3.33
C TYR A 100 12.71 -7.17 3.50
N HIS A 101 11.45 -7.57 3.53
CA HIS A 101 11.06 -8.97 3.52
C HIS A 101 11.50 -9.64 2.20
N ASN A 102 12.26 -10.73 2.28
CA ASN A 102 12.82 -11.41 1.11
C ASN A 102 11.73 -12.19 0.33
N SER A 103 10.83 -11.45 -0.31
CA SER A 103 9.70 -11.95 -1.09
C SER A 103 9.38 -11.00 -2.23
N ALA A 104 8.42 -11.34 -3.08
CA ALA A 104 7.90 -10.46 -4.12
C ALA A 104 7.49 -9.09 -3.56
N TYR A 105 6.86 -9.05 -2.37
CA TYR A 105 6.48 -7.83 -1.69
C TYR A 105 7.66 -6.91 -1.39
N GLY A 106 8.66 -7.43 -0.65
CA GLY A 106 9.78 -6.60 -0.20
C GLY A 106 10.73 -6.19 -1.33
N LYS A 107 10.68 -6.87 -2.47
CA LYS A 107 11.50 -6.58 -3.65
C LYS A 107 10.87 -5.54 -4.59
N GLU A 108 9.57 -5.28 -4.47
CA GLU A 108 8.86 -4.32 -5.34
C GLU A 108 9.52 -2.93 -5.41
N PRO A 109 9.96 -2.29 -4.30
CA PRO A 109 10.53 -0.95 -4.35
C PRO A 109 11.96 -0.88 -4.89
N ILE A 110 12.68 -2.01 -5.00
CA ILE A 110 14.14 -2.01 -5.24
C ILE A 110 14.47 -1.25 -6.52
N ARG A 111 13.85 -1.61 -7.63
CA ARG A 111 14.14 -0.98 -8.93
C ARG A 111 13.89 0.53 -8.92
N THR A 112 12.80 0.96 -8.28
CA THR A 112 12.50 2.39 -8.14
C THR A 112 13.54 3.10 -7.29
N LEU A 113 13.98 2.49 -6.19
CA LEU A 113 15.02 3.04 -5.33
C LEU A 113 16.38 3.10 -6.04
N GLU A 114 16.70 2.12 -6.90
CA GLU A 114 17.91 2.15 -7.73
C GLU A 114 17.91 3.31 -8.73
N GLU A 115 16.79 3.59 -9.40
CA GLU A 115 16.66 4.73 -10.31
C GLU A 115 16.71 6.07 -9.54
N LEU A 116 16.05 6.16 -8.40
CA LEU A 116 16.11 7.33 -7.52
C LEU A 116 17.52 7.54 -6.96
N SER A 117 18.26 6.45 -6.64
CA SER A 117 19.67 6.52 -6.22
C SER A 117 20.56 7.12 -7.31
N LYS A 118 20.37 6.69 -8.56
CA LYS A 118 21.10 7.27 -9.70
C LYS A 118 20.75 8.75 -9.91
N LYS A 119 19.47 9.10 -9.80
CA LYS A 119 18.97 10.48 -9.99
C LYS A 119 19.51 11.44 -8.93
N HIS A 120 19.54 11.01 -7.65
CA HIS A 120 19.85 11.87 -6.51
C HIS A 120 21.20 11.61 -5.85
N GLY A 121 21.99 10.65 -6.36
CA GLY A 121 23.37 10.41 -5.94
C GLY A 121 23.54 9.81 -4.55
N PHE A 122 22.52 9.18 -3.96
CA PHE A 122 22.67 8.48 -2.68
C PHE A 122 23.12 7.03 -2.87
N GLU A 123 23.77 6.45 -1.85
CA GLU A 123 24.13 5.04 -1.80
C GLU A 123 22.96 4.23 -1.28
N LEU A 124 22.46 3.26 -2.07
CA LEU A 124 21.42 2.32 -1.67
C LEU A 124 22.03 1.02 -1.13
N ILE A 125 21.65 0.64 0.10
CA ILE A 125 22.10 -0.59 0.76
C ILE A 125 20.90 -1.52 0.94
N LEU A 126 20.94 -2.71 0.34
CA LEU A 126 19.85 -3.68 0.37
C LEU A 126 20.08 -4.73 1.46
N LEU A 127 19.12 -4.87 2.38
CA LEU A 127 19.19 -5.73 3.56
C LEU A 127 17.97 -6.68 3.60
N PRO A 128 18.04 -7.83 2.90
CA PRO A 128 16.95 -8.80 2.90
C PRO A 128 16.80 -9.48 4.27
N VAL A 129 15.56 -9.75 4.65
CA VAL A 129 15.18 -10.51 5.83
C VAL A 129 14.24 -11.63 5.41
N ASP A 130 14.59 -12.86 5.74
CA ASP A 130 13.79 -14.03 5.37
C ASP A 130 12.55 -14.18 6.27
N HIS A 131 11.51 -14.81 5.72
CA HIS A 131 10.29 -15.13 6.45
C HIS A 131 10.58 -16.05 7.67
N PRO A 132 9.97 -15.81 8.84
CA PRO A 132 8.90 -14.86 9.16
C PRO A 132 9.37 -13.46 9.58
N GLY A 133 10.64 -13.13 9.41
CA GLY A 133 11.17 -11.79 9.67
C GLY A 133 11.69 -11.55 11.09
N GLN A 134 11.83 -12.60 11.92
CA GLN A 134 12.32 -12.48 13.29
C GLN A 134 13.85 -12.42 13.39
N GLU A 135 14.56 -13.06 12.46
CA GLU A 135 16.02 -13.16 12.46
C GLU A 135 16.65 -11.98 11.70
N GLN A 136 16.88 -10.86 12.38
CA GLN A 136 17.36 -9.61 11.78
C GLN A 136 18.67 -9.08 12.37
N LYS A 137 19.29 -9.77 13.33
CA LYS A 137 20.49 -9.28 14.01
C LYS A 137 21.63 -8.94 13.07
N SER A 138 21.83 -9.75 12.02
CA SER A 138 22.90 -9.53 11.04
C SER A 138 22.70 -8.21 10.26
N GLN A 139 21.46 -7.91 9.85
CA GLN A 139 21.12 -6.68 9.14
C GLN A 139 21.34 -5.45 10.05
N TRP A 140 20.90 -5.51 11.29
CA TRP A 140 21.07 -4.39 12.24
C TRP A 140 22.51 -4.20 12.71
N LEU A 141 23.32 -5.27 12.79
CA LEU A 141 24.76 -5.15 12.97
C LEU A 141 25.44 -4.50 11.78
N GLN A 142 24.97 -4.79 10.55
CA GLN A 142 25.44 -4.12 9.33
C GLN A 142 25.07 -2.65 9.34
N ILE A 143 23.81 -2.28 9.66
CA ILE A 143 23.35 -0.88 9.80
C ILE A 143 24.23 -0.13 10.83
N ARG A 144 24.50 -0.75 11.98
CA ARG A 144 25.39 -0.16 12.99
C ARG A 144 26.82 0.09 12.49
N ARG A 145 27.37 -0.81 11.66
CA ARG A 145 28.71 -0.68 11.07
C ARG A 145 28.73 0.36 9.97
N ASP A 146 27.76 0.29 9.04
CA ASP A 146 27.76 1.07 7.80
C ASP A 146 27.19 2.48 8.02
N ARG A 147 26.47 2.69 9.13
CA ARG A 147 25.90 3.97 9.59
C ARG A 147 25.15 4.70 8.49
N PRO A 148 24.07 4.12 7.94
CA PRO A 148 23.25 4.83 6.98
C PRO A 148 22.60 6.06 7.62
N ASP A 149 22.37 7.09 6.80
CA ASP A 149 21.66 8.29 7.22
C ASP A 149 20.18 8.00 7.45
N TYR A 150 19.60 7.10 6.63
CA TYR A 150 18.19 6.71 6.68
C TYR A 150 18.04 5.19 6.54
N VAL A 151 16.99 4.67 7.18
CA VAL A 151 16.54 3.28 7.00
C VAL A 151 15.10 3.30 6.50
N LEU A 152 14.86 2.60 5.40
CA LEU A 152 13.52 2.31 4.89
C LEU A 152 13.12 0.89 5.29
N MET A 153 11.85 0.69 5.65
CA MET A 153 11.32 -0.61 6.07
C MET A 153 10.21 -1.08 5.14
N TRP A 154 10.43 -2.24 4.50
CA TRP A 154 9.43 -2.98 3.72
C TRP A 154 9.17 -4.34 4.36
N GLY A 155 8.56 -4.31 5.53
CA GLY A 155 8.18 -5.45 6.34
C GLY A 155 6.70 -5.44 6.69
N TRP A 156 6.26 -6.43 7.46
CA TRP A 156 4.92 -6.54 8.01
C TRP A 156 4.91 -7.42 9.27
N GLY A 157 3.92 -7.16 10.14
CA GLY A 157 3.71 -7.96 11.34
C GLY A 157 4.92 -8.01 12.28
N VAL A 158 5.29 -9.20 12.75
CA VAL A 158 6.39 -9.39 13.70
C VAL A 158 7.73 -8.88 13.19
N MET A 159 7.95 -8.87 11.88
CA MET A 159 9.16 -8.33 11.28
C MET A 159 9.36 -6.85 11.64
N ASN A 160 8.27 -6.06 11.62
CA ASN A 160 8.31 -4.64 11.96
C ASN A 160 8.66 -4.41 13.43
N GLN A 161 8.02 -5.16 14.33
CA GLN A 161 8.28 -5.07 15.78
C GLN A 161 9.74 -5.37 16.10
N VAL A 162 10.30 -6.43 15.50
CA VAL A 162 11.71 -6.80 15.68
C VAL A 162 12.63 -5.72 15.09
N ALA A 163 12.33 -5.20 13.89
CA ALA A 163 13.13 -4.15 13.28
C ALA A 163 13.19 -2.88 14.14
N ILE A 164 12.04 -2.43 14.65
CA ILE A 164 11.97 -1.25 15.51
C ILE A 164 12.74 -1.49 16.82
N GLN A 165 12.59 -2.67 17.42
CA GLN A 165 13.34 -3.02 18.64
C GLN A 165 14.85 -3.08 18.40
N GLU A 166 15.30 -3.63 17.28
CA GLU A 166 16.73 -3.68 16.95
C GLU A 166 17.29 -2.27 16.63
N ALA A 167 16.49 -1.39 15.97
CA ALA A 167 16.87 0.00 15.79
C ALA A 167 17.08 0.71 17.12
N VAL A 168 16.17 0.51 18.08
CA VAL A 168 16.31 1.03 19.45
C VAL A 168 17.58 0.48 20.12
N ASN A 169 17.84 -0.82 20.02
CA ASN A 169 18.99 -1.48 20.63
C ASN A 169 20.34 -0.89 20.14
N ILE A 170 20.42 -0.52 18.86
CA ILE A 170 21.64 0.09 18.31
C ILE A 170 21.62 1.63 18.40
N ARG A 171 20.57 2.22 18.99
CA ARG A 171 20.34 3.67 19.10
C ARG A 171 20.28 4.37 17.74
N PHE A 172 19.62 3.76 16.77
CA PHE A 172 19.37 4.41 15.49
C PHE A 172 18.34 5.56 15.69
N PRO A 173 18.55 6.75 15.09
CA PRO A 173 17.60 7.86 15.20
C PRO A 173 16.23 7.47 14.60
N MET A 174 15.19 7.40 15.40
CA MET A 174 13.87 6.91 14.96
C MET A 174 13.23 7.85 13.93
N GLU A 175 13.55 9.15 13.98
CA GLU A 175 13.11 10.14 12.98
C GLU A 175 13.68 9.91 11.57
N ASN A 176 14.72 9.08 11.45
CA ASN A 176 15.35 8.66 10.19
C ASN A 176 14.95 7.23 9.77
N PHE A 177 14.01 6.62 10.49
CA PHE A 177 13.48 5.29 10.19
C PHE A 177 12.06 5.41 9.63
N ILE A 178 11.87 5.05 8.34
CA ILE A 178 10.64 5.28 7.58
C ILE A 178 10.10 3.96 7.07
N GLY A 179 8.93 3.54 7.56
CA GLY A 179 8.20 2.37 7.08
C GLY A 179 7.30 2.66 5.89
N ILE A 180 7.16 1.68 4.99
CA ILE A 180 6.03 1.64 4.08
C ILE A 180 4.73 1.52 4.88
N TRP A 181 3.58 1.82 4.32
CA TRP A 181 2.27 1.76 5.01
C TRP A 181 1.92 0.42 5.68
N TRP A 182 2.56 -0.71 5.31
CA TRP A 182 2.45 -2.00 6.01
C TRP A 182 3.40 -2.13 7.21
N SER A 183 4.27 -1.16 7.39
CA SER A 183 5.21 -1.05 8.50
C SER A 183 4.93 0.20 9.35
N GLY A 184 3.69 0.67 9.39
CA GLY A 184 3.28 1.91 10.06
C GLY A 184 1.96 1.78 10.78
N SER A 185 1.84 0.77 11.65
CA SER A 185 0.67 0.62 12.52
C SER A 185 1.05 0.74 13.99
N GLU A 186 0.06 1.00 14.82
CA GLU A 186 0.21 1.09 16.28
C GLU A 186 0.80 -0.20 16.87
N ASN A 187 0.43 -1.35 16.28
CA ASN A 187 0.93 -2.66 16.73
C ASN A 187 2.43 -2.86 16.44
N ASP A 188 2.97 -2.15 15.45
CA ASP A 188 4.39 -2.24 15.11
C ASP A 188 5.26 -1.51 16.13
N VAL A 189 4.83 -0.35 16.62
CA VAL A 189 5.60 0.60 17.45
C VAL A 189 5.37 0.43 18.96
N LYS A 190 4.15 0.10 19.39
CA LYS A 190 3.79 -0.03 20.80
C LYS A 190 4.72 -0.95 21.62
N PRO A 191 5.21 -2.10 21.11
CA PRO A 191 6.13 -2.94 21.86
C PRO A 191 7.45 -2.28 22.26
N ALA A 192 7.92 -1.27 21.52
CA ALA A 192 9.14 -0.52 21.82
C ALA A 192 8.89 0.70 22.75
N GLY A 193 7.63 0.99 23.08
CA GLY A 193 7.24 2.07 24.00
C GLY A 193 7.74 3.45 23.55
N GLU A 194 8.17 4.25 24.52
CA GLU A 194 8.72 5.60 24.29
C GLU A 194 9.93 5.62 23.35
N ALA A 195 10.67 4.53 23.27
CA ALA A 195 11.86 4.46 22.42
C ALA A 195 11.54 4.44 20.92
N ALA A 196 10.29 4.16 20.53
CA ALA A 196 9.82 4.25 19.15
C ALA A 196 9.39 5.67 18.75
N ASN A 197 9.40 6.63 19.68
CA ASN A 197 8.97 8.00 19.38
C ASN A 197 9.74 8.58 18.20
N GLY A 198 9.02 9.19 17.26
CA GLY A 198 9.62 9.77 16.05
C GLY A 198 9.70 8.83 14.85
N TYR A 199 9.43 7.51 15.01
CA TYR A 199 9.33 6.58 13.88
C TYR A 199 8.32 7.09 12.85
N LYS A 200 8.67 7.03 11.57
CA LYS A 200 7.84 7.52 10.49
C LYS A 200 7.25 6.38 9.65
N ALA A 201 6.12 6.63 9.05
CA ALA A 201 5.51 5.71 8.10
C ALA A 201 4.82 6.47 6.96
N LEU A 202 4.87 5.89 5.76
CA LEU A 202 4.13 6.38 4.62
C LEU A 202 2.64 6.02 4.77
N THR A 203 1.78 6.86 4.23
CA THR A 203 0.34 6.60 4.18
C THR A 203 -0.27 7.20 2.92
N PHE A 204 -1.40 6.66 2.47
CA PHE A 204 -2.21 7.17 1.37
C PHE A 204 -3.66 7.49 1.81
N HIS A 205 -3.91 7.50 3.11
CA HIS A 205 -5.16 7.90 3.73
C HIS A 205 -4.89 8.57 5.08
N ASN A 206 -5.84 9.34 5.56
CA ASN A 206 -5.74 10.01 6.83
C ASN A 206 -5.91 9.03 8.01
N LEU A 207 -5.67 9.50 9.21
CA LEU A 207 -5.51 8.72 10.43
C LEU A 207 -6.64 9.01 11.43
N GLY A 208 -6.74 8.18 12.47
CA GLY A 208 -7.72 8.36 13.54
C GLY A 208 -9.15 7.98 13.13
N SER A 209 -10.11 8.30 13.99
CA SER A 209 -11.51 7.94 13.85
C SER A 209 -12.48 9.12 14.01
N ASP A 210 -11.99 10.34 13.86
CA ASP A 210 -12.80 11.56 13.99
C ASP A 210 -13.50 11.88 12.64
N TYR A 211 -14.37 10.97 12.23
CA TYR A 211 -15.13 11.05 10.98
C TYR A 211 -16.58 10.58 11.20
N PRO A 212 -17.58 11.23 10.57
CA PRO A 212 -18.99 10.84 10.69
C PRO A 212 -19.25 9.35 10.38
N LEU A 213 -18.54 8.77 9.41
CA LEU A 213 -18.66 7.34 9.07
C LEU A 213 -18.37 6.43 10.26
N TYR A 214 -17.43 6.81 11.14
CA TYR A 214 -17.10 5.98 12.30
C TYR A 214 -18.16 6.01 13.39
N ASP A 215 -18.92 7.10 13.52
CA ASP A 215 -20.06 7.17 14.42
C ASP A 215 -21.15 6.20 13.96
N ASP A 216 -21.45 6.17 12.66
CA ASP A 216 -22.39 5.23 12.07
C ASP A 216 -21.90 3.78 12.21
N LEU A 217 -20.61 3.53 11.97
CA LEU A 217 -20.02 2.20 12.10
C LEU A 217 -20.09 1.72 13.56
N ARG A 218 -19.75 2.56 14.53
CA ARG A 218 -19.89 2.21 15.94
C ARG A 218 -21.35 1.88 16.29
N LYS A 219 -22.27 2.77 15.97
CA LYS A 219 -23.71 2.62 16.26
C LYS A 219 -24.34 1.40 15.61
N HIS A 220 -24.08 1.17 14.31
CA HIS A 220 -24.81 0.17 13.52
C HIS A 220 -24.10 -1.18 13.42
N VAL A 221 -22.81 -1.26 13.75
CA VAL A 221 -22.01 -2.49 13.66
C VAL A 221 -21.49 -2.91 15.02
N VAL A 222 -20.72 -2.06 15.70
CA VAL A 222 -20.06 -2.42 16.97
C VAL A 222 -21.07 -2.56 18.10
N ASP A 223 -21.82 -1.49 18.39
CA ASP A 223 -22.81 -1.45 19.48
C ASP A 223 -24.02 -2.36 19.21
N ALA A 224 -24.29 -2.61 17.92
CA ALA A 224 -25.32 -3.56 17.49
C ALA A 224 -24.85 -5.03 17.57
N GLY A 225 -23.65 -5.31 18.05
CA GLY A 225 -23.10 -6.67 18.21
C GLY A 225 -22.85 -7.42 16.91
N LYS A 226 -22.67 -6.70 15.78
CA LYS A 226 -22.42 -7.27 14.45
C LYS A 226 -20.93 -7.31 14.09
N ALA A 227 -20.07 -6.69 14.91
CA ALA A 227 -18.63 -6.72 14.72
C ALA A 227 -18.06 -8.09 15.11
N ALA A 228 -17.07 -8.58 14.36
CA ALA A 228 -16.38 -9.83 14.65
C ALA A 228 -15.40 -9.74 15.84
N GLY A 229 -15.13 -8.54 16.37
CA GLY A 229 -14.23 -8.26 17.50
C GLY A 229 -14.69 -7.06 18.29
N ALA A 230 -13.96 -6.76 19.36
CA ALA A 230 -14.16 -5.54 20.13
C ALA A 230 -13.87 -4.29 19.25
N GLY A 231 -14.64 -3.23 19.45
CA GLY A 231 -14.51 -1.99 18.67
C GLY A 231 -13.24 -1.16 18.97
N ASP A 232 -12.30 -1.69 19.75
CA ASP A 232 -11.05 -1.04 20.17
C ASP A 232 -10.08 -0.74 19.03
N GLN A 233 -10.20 -1.46 17.90
CA GLN A 233 -9.38 -1.25 16.71
C GLN A 233 -9.94 -0.19 15.75
N VAL A 234 -11.18 0.25 15.95
CA VAL A 234 -11.84 1.26 15.10
C VAL A 234 -11.03 2.56 15.13
N GLY A 235 -10.58 3.00 13.96
CA GLY A 235 -9.73 4.18 13.81
C GLY A 235 -8.22 3.91 13.83
N SER A 236 -7.77 2.67 14.13
CA SER A 236 -6.37 2.31 13.97
C SER A 236 -5.97 2.33 12.48
N VAL A 237 -4.67 2.51 12.20
CA VAL A 237 -4.16 2.65 10.82
C VAL A 237 -4.61 1.50 9.92
N LEU A 238 -4.47 0.24 10.38
CA LEU A 238 -4.84 -0.92 9.56
C LEU A 238 -6.35 -1.10 9.44
N TYR A 239 -7.12 -0.74 10.48
CA TYR A 239 -8.59 -0.74 10.40
C TYR A 239 -9.07 0.27 9.35
N ASN A 240 -8.54 1.49 9.39
CA ASN A 240 -8.86 2.55 8.42
C ASN A 240 -8.56 2.10 6.99
N ARG A 241 -7.46 1.39 6.79
CA ARG A 241 -7.09 0.85 5.48
C ARG A 241 -8.07 -0.20 4.98
N GLY A 242 -8.48 -1.13 5.84
CA GLY A 242 -9.48 -2.14 5.51
C GLY A 242 -10.85 -1.52 5.19
N MET A 243 -11.28 -0.55 6.00
CA MET A 243 -12.51 0.21 5.78
C MET A 243 -12.46 0.98 4.45
N TYR A 244 -11.34 1.65 4.16
CA TYR A 244 -11.14 2.39 2.90
C TYR A 244 -11.22 1.47 1.67
N ALA A 245 -10.56 0.30 1.73
CA ALA A 245 -10.65 -0.69 0.65
C ALA A 245 -12.08 -1.18 0.42
N ALA A 246 -12.84 -1.45 1.48
CA ALA A 246 -14.24 -1.87 1.40
C ALA A 246 -15.14 -0.76 0.82
N MET A 247 -14.92 0.49 1.25
CA MET A 247 -15.65 1.65 0.73
C MET A 247 -15.39 1.86 -0.77
N LEU A 248 -14.13 1.80 -1.21
CA LEU A 248 -13.79 1.94 -2.62
C LEU A 248 -14.41 0.84 -3.49
N ALA A 249 -14.47 -0.40 -2.97
CA ALA A 249 -15.15 -1.49 -3.65
C ALA A 249 -16.66 -1.23 -3.75
N ALA A 250 -17.30 -0.73 -2.69
CA ALA A 250 -18.73 -0.38 -2.69
C ALA A 250 -19.04 0.76 -3.67
N GLU A 251 -18.18 1.79 -3.72
CA GLU A 251 -18.36 2.89 -4.69
C GLU A 251 -18.15 2.45 -6.15
N ALA A 252 -17.24 1.51 -6.40
CA ALA A 252 -17.10 0.91 -7.73
C ALA A 252 -18.36 0.10 -8.12
N VAL A 253 -18.96 -0.64 -7.19
CA VAL A 253 -20.26 -1.32 -7.41
C VAL A 253 -21.35 -0.31 -7.76
N LYS A 254 -21.47 0.78 -6.98
CA LYS A 254 -22.43 1.84 -7.23
C LYS A 254 -22.23 2.50 -8.58
N THR A 255 -20.99 2.83 -8.94
CA THR A 255 -20.62 3.37 -10.25
C THR A 255 -21.06 2.43 -11.38
N ALA A 256 -20.80 1.13 -11.24
CA ALA A 256 -21.24 0.12 -12.21
C ALA A 256 -22.76 0.04 -12.33
N GLN A 257 -23.47 0.05 -11.22
CA GLN A 257 -24.95 0.04 -11.21
C GLN A 257 -25.54 1.26 -11.91
N GLU A 258 -25.00 2.44 -11.66
CA GLU A 258 -25.43 3.69 -12.31
C GLU A 258 -25.15 3.67 -13.82
N MET A 259 -23.95 3.23 -14.23
CA MET A 259 -23.57 3.14 -15.65
C MET A 259 -24.43 2.16 -16.45
N HIS A 260 -24.74 1.01 -15.87
CA HIS A 260 -25.46 -0.05 -16.59
C HIS A 260 -26.98 -0.03 -16.34
N GLY A 261 -27.47 0.81 -15.43
CA GLY A 261 -28.89 0.91 -15.10
C GLY A 261 -29.47 -0.36 -14.47
N VAL A 262 -28.66 -1.10 -13.70
CA VAL A 262 -29.03 -2.40 -13.08
C VAL A 262 -28.71 -2.40 -11.59
N THR A 263 -29.42 -3.24 -10.83
CA THR A 263 -29.16 -3.42 -9.39
C THR A 263 -28.21 -4.59 -9.12
N ALA A 264 -28.21 -5.62 -9.96
CA ALA A 264 -27.28 -6.74 -9.88
C ALA A 264 -26.27 -6.62 -11.02
N ILE A 265 -24.99 -6.58 -10.67
CA ILE A 265 -23.88 -6.48 -11.63
C ILE A 265 -23.12 -7.81 -11.69
N ASN A 266 -22.44 -8.03 -12.81
CA ASN A 266 -21.46 -9.11 -12.98
C ASN A 266 -20.02 -8.59 -12.89
N ALA A 267 -19.04 -9.48 -12.97
CA ALA A 267 -17.61 -9.13 -12.84
C ALA A 267 -17.11 -8.16 -13.94
N ALA A 268 -17.62 -8.28 -15.17
CA ALA A 268 -17.26 -7.35 -16.25
C ALA A 268 -17.82 -5.94 -15.98
N GLN A 269 -19.06 -5.84 -15.53
CA GLN A 269 -19.64 -4.55 -15.11
C GLN A 269 -18.92 -3.98 -13.87
N MET A 270 -18.48 -4.83 -12.94
CA MET A 270 -17.64 -4.40 -11.82
C MET A 270 -16.33 -3.79 -12.31
N ARG A 271 -15.67 -4.38 -13.32
CA ARG A 271 -14.48 -3.79 -13.94
C ARG A 271 -14.78 -2.41 -14.52
N ASP A 272 -15.89 -2.26 -15.26
CA ASP A 272 -16.30 -0.98 -15.81
C ASP A 272 -16.51 0.06 -14.70
N GLY A 273 -17.11 -0.34 -13.58
CA GLY A 273 -17.29 0.53 -12.42
C GLY A 273 -15.97 0.94 -11.77
N MET A 274 -14.98 0.05 -11.73
CA MET A 274 -13.65 0.36 -11.23
C MET A 274 -12.88 1.29 -12.16
N GLU A 275 -12.93 1.07 -13.49
CA GLU A 275 -12.27 1.91 -14.49
C GLU A 275 -12.87 3.34 -14.58
N ASN A 276 -14.09 3.53 -14.07
CA ASN A 276 -14.77 4.83 -14.05
C ASN A 276 -14.92 5.40 -12.63
N LEU A 277 -14.22 4.81 -11.67
CA LEU A 277 -14.25 5.30 -10.28
C LEU A 277 -13.51 6.64 -10.18
N GLU A 278 -14.21 7.65 -9.67
CA GLU A 278 -13.66 8.95 -9.33
C GLU A 278 -14.00 9.28 -7.88
N MET A 279 -12.97 9.51 -7.07
CA MET A 279 -13.09 9.89 -5.66
C MET A 279 -12.68 11.34 -5.51
N THR A 280 -13.68 12.21 -5.43
CA THR A 280 -13.50 13.64 -5.15
C THR A 280 -13.67 13.91 -3.66
N GLU A 281 -13.17 15.05 -3.17
CA GLU A 281 -13.40 15.50 -1.80
C GLU A 281 -14.89 15.58 -1.46
N ALA A 282 -15.70 16.10 -2.37
CA ALA A 282 -17.16 16.17 -2.18
C ALA A 282 -17.79 14.79 -2.01
N LYS A 283 -17.31 13.78 -2.77
CA LYS A 283 -17.79 12.41 -2.66
C LYS A 283 -17.35 11.77 -1.35
N MET A 284 -16.08 11.95 -0.96
CA MET A 284 -15.58 11.46 0.33
C MET A 284 -16.32 12.10 1.51
N ALA A 285 -16.56 13.41 1.47
CA ALA A 285 -17.36 14.09 2.49
C ALA A 285 -18.79 13.57 2.57
N ALA A 286 -19.45 13.31 1.42
CA ALA A 286 -20.79 12.73 1.38
C ALA A 286 -20.84 11.29 1.93
N LEU A 287 -19.72 10.56 1.90
CA LEU A 287 -19.55 9.24 2.52
C LEU A 287 -19.19 9.30 4.00
N GLY A 288 -19.13 10.51 4.59
CA GLY A 288 -18.76 10.70 5.99
C GLY A 288 -17.26 10.62 6.25
N LEU A 289 -16.41 10.83 5.23
CA LEU A 289 -14.95 10.78 5.28
C LEU A 289 -14.30 12.04 4.68
N PRO A 290 -14.66 13.26 5.14
CA PRO A 290 -14.06 14.47 4.61
C PRO A 290 -12.54 14.45 4.76
N SER A 291 -11.81 14.78 3.69
CA SER A 291 -10.35 14.84 3.66
C SER A 291 -9.63 13.54 4.09
N PHE A 292 -10.29 12.39 3.92
CA PHE A 292 -9.71 11.11 4.35
C PHE A 292 -8.53 10.65 3.49
N GLY A 293 -8.47 11.06 2.25
CA GLY A 293 -7.38 10.76 1.32
C GLY A 293 -7.34 11.74 0.16
N PRO A 294 -6.30 11.68 -0.68
CA PRO A 294 -6.23 12.51 -1.87
C PRO A 294 -7.32 12.12 -2.88
N GLU A 295 -7.78 13.11 -3.65
CA GLU A 295 -8.65 12.85 -4.80
C GLU A 295 -7.92 12.00 -5.83
N PHE A 296 -8.63 11.08 -6.47
CA PHE A 296 -8.10 10.30 -7.57
C PHE A 296 -9.19 9.88 -8.55
N LYS A 297 -8.73 9.56 -9.76
CA LYS A 297 -9.57 9.02 -10.83
C LYS A 297 -8.90 7.80 -11.42
N VAL A 298 -9.70 6.77 -11.67
CA VAL A 298 -9.30 5.55 -12.39
C VAL A 298 -9.76 5.66 -13.84
N SER A 299 -9.02 5.08 -14.74
CA SER A 299 -9.41 4.94 -16.14
C SER A 299 -8.82 3.65 -16.69
N CYS A 300 -9.25 3.22 -17.87
CA CYS A 300 -8.64 2.07 -18.55
C CYS A 300 -7.11 2.19 -18.68
N GLN A 301 -6.57 3.39 -18.94
CA GLN A 301 -5.13 3.62 -19.06
C GLN A 301 -4.42 3.66 -17.71
N ASN A 302 -5.15 4.00 -16.63
CA ASN A 302 -4.55 4.21 -15.31
C ASN A 302 -5.38 3.54 -14.21
N HIS A 303 -4.97 2.35 -13.81
CA HIS A 303 -5.55 1.59 -12.69
C HIS A 303 -4.94 1.92 -11.32
N GLY A 304 -3.98 2.86 -11.26
CA GLY A 304 -3.21 3.17 -10.05
C GLY A 304 -3.58 4.48 -9.36
N GLY A 305 -4.42 5.31 -9.97
CA GLY A 305 -4.72 6.65 -9.44
C GLY A 305 -3.58 7.65 -9.67
N ASN A 306 -3.52 8.70 -8.84
CA ASN A 306 -2.72 9.90 -9.09
C ASN A 306 -1.33 9.91 -8.43
N GLY A 307 -0.95 8.85 -7.70
CA GLY A 307 0.36 8.72 -7.07
C GLY A 307 0.60 9.71 -5.92
N TYR A 308 -0.43 10.06 -5.16
CA TYR A 308 -0.30 10.90 -3.96
C TYR A 308 -0.14 10.05 -2.70
N GLY A 309 0.68 10.53 -1.77
CA GLY A 309 0.89 9.95 -0.45
C GLY A 309 1.34 11.00 0.55
N ALA A 310 1.42 10.63 1.81
CA ALA A 310 1.87 11.48 2.90
C ALA A 310 2.77 10.71 3.85
N VAL A 311 3.41 11.43 4.76
CA VAL A 311 4.22 10.85 5.84
C VAL A 311 3.52 11.10 7.17
N SER A 312 3.43 10.05 7.97
CA SER A 312 3.02 10.11 9.36
C SER A 312 4.18 9.83 10.29
N GLN A 313 4.08 10.30 11.54
CA GLN A 313 5.07 10.07 12.57
C GLN A 313 4.39 9.57 13.84
N TRP A 314 5.02 8.62 14.51
CA TRP A 314 4.57 8.10 15.79
C TRP A 314 4.86 9.09 16.92
N ASP A 315 3.81 9.47 17.63
CA ASP A 315 3.87 10.21 18.89
C ASP A 315 3.62 9.22 20.04
N ALA A 316 4.69 8.80 20.69
CA ALA A 316 4.61 7.80 21.75
C ALA A 316 3.84 8.31 22.99
N ALA A 317 3.89 9.61 23.28
CA ALA A 317 3.18 10.21 24.38
C ALA A 317 1.66 10.27 24.13
N ALA A 318 1.25 10.52 22.91
CA ALA A 318 -0.16 10.50 22.50
C ALA A 318 -0.65 9.07 22.20
N GLY A 319 0.26 8.15 21.86
CA GLY A 319 -0.07 6.78 21.48
C GLY A 319 -0.70 6.64 20.11
N GLU A 320 -0.40 7.57 19.19
CA GLU A 320 -0.99 7.65 17.85
C GLU A 320 0.01 8.10 16.79
N PHE A 321 -0.26 7.76 15.52
CA PHE A 321 0.40 8.38 14.39
C PHE A 321 -0.27 9.69 14.01
N LYS A 322 0.54 10.70 13.62
CA LYS A 322 0.08 12.00 13.14
C LYS A 322 0.66 12.28 11.77
N LEU A 323 -0.12 12.84 10.85
CA LEU A 323 0.44 13.35 9.59
C LEU A 323 1.42 14.48 9.89
N ILE A 324 2.59 14.43 9.27
CA ILE A 324 3.63 15.47 9.36
C ILE A 324 3.89 16.16 8.02
N THR A 325 3.21 15.72 6.96
CA THR A 325 3.18 16.37 5.65
C THR A 325 1.76 16.47 5.14
N ASP A 326 1.51 17.41 4.24
CA ASP A 326 0.38 17.31 3.32
C ASP A 326 0.57 16.13 2.37
N TYR A 327 -0.45 15.80 1.56
CA TYR A 327 -0.31 14.84 0.48
C TYR A 327 0.52 15.44 -0.65
N PHE A 328 1.52 14.71 -1.12
CA PHE A 328 2.39 15.11 -2.22
C PHE A 328 2.52 13.98 -3.24
N GLN A 329 2.80 14.35 -4.48
CA GLN A 329 2.88 13.41 -5.59
C GLN A 329 4.28 12.77 -5.63
N SER A 330 4.33 11.50 -5.99
CA SER A 330 5.56 10.77 -6.28
C SER A 330 6.23 11.27 -7.57
N ASP A 331 7.49 10.91 -7.80
CA ASP A 331 8.23 11.22 -9.03
C ASP A 331 7.63 10.49 -10.24
N GLN A 332 6.63 11.11 -10.84
CA GLN A 332 5.88 10.51 -11.94
C GLN A 332 6.72 10.32 -13.22
N GLU A 333 7.83 11.02 -13.39
CA GLU A 333 8.77 10.80 -14.49
C GLU A 333 9.39 9.40 -14.39
N ILE A 334 9.99 9.07 -13.24
CA ILE A 334 10.58 7.75 -12.99
C ILE A 334 9.50 6.66 -12.98
N ILE A 335 8.41 6.89 -12.26
CA ILE A 335 7.34 5.88 -12.12
C ILE A 335 6.73 5.53 -13.48
N SER A 336 6.40 6.52 -14.31
CA SER A 336 5.78 6.28 -15.62
C SER A 336 6.72 5.55 -16.57
N ALA A 337 8.01 5.88 -16.55
CA ALA A 337 9.01 5.19 -17.36
C ALA A 337 9.14 3.70 -16.97
N LEU A 338 9.22 3.42 -15.67
CA LEU A 338 9.29 2.06 -15.13
C LEU A 338 8.02 1.26 -15.43
N VAL A 339 6.84 1.88 -15.28
CA VAL A 339 5.55 1.26 -15.61
C VAL A 339 5.49 0.90 -17.09
N ALA A 340 5.88 1.81 -17.96
CA ALA A 340 5.88 1.58 -19.40
C ALA A 340 6.79 0.42 -19.80
N GLU A 341 8.02 0.38 -19.25
CA GLU A 341 9.00 -0.65 -19.55
C GLU A 341 8.54 -2.03 -19.05
N ASP A 342 8.15 -2.13 -17.76
CA ASP A 342 7.75 -3.41 -17.15
C ASP A 342 6.45 -3.95 -17.75
N SER A 343 5.48 -3.09 -18.04
CA SER A 343 4.23 -3.52 -18.67
C SER A 343 4.44 -3.95 -20.12
N ALA A 344 5.33 -3.29 -20.88
CA ALA A 344 5.66 -3.70 -22.24
C ALA A 344 6.37 -5.07 -22.25
N ALA A 345 7.29 -5.30 -21.33
CA ALA A 345 7.96 -6.60 -21.18
C ALA A 345 6.94 -7.70 -20.85
N PHE A 346 6.06 -7.46 -19.89
CA PHE A 346 5.00 -8.41 -19.53
C PHE A 346 4.04 -8.70 -20.70
N ALA A 347 3.64 -7.67 -21.44
CA ALA A 347 2.76 -7.83 -22.60
C ALA A 347 3.41 -8.70 -23.67
N ALA A 348 4.71 -8.49 -23.95
CA ALA A 348 5.47 -9.28 -24.92
C ALA A 348 5.59 -10.76 -24.49
N GLU A 349 5.94 -11.01 -23.22
CA GLU A 349 6.05 -12.35 -22.65
C GLU A 349 4.72 -13.11 -22.64
N SER A 350 3.63 -12.42 -22.38
CA SER A 350 2.29 -12.99 -22.23
C SER A 350 1.47 -12.99 -23.52
N GLY A 351 1.98 -12.43 -24.60
CA GLY A 351 1.27 -12.31 -25.88
C GLY A 351 0.05 -11.38 -25.81
N ILE A 352 0.08 -10.38 -24.93
CA ILE A 352 -1.00 -9.42 -24.76
C ILE A 352 -0.81 -8.25 -25.73
N THR A 353 -1.88 -7.90 -26.44
CA THR A 353 -1.94 -6.65 -27.21
C THR A 353 -2.51 -5.58 -26.29
N PRO A 354 -1.73 -4.51 -25.95
CA PRO A 354 -2.23 -3.40 -25.13
C PRO A 354 -3.40 -2.70 -25.80
N GLY A 355 -4.33 -2.24 -25.01
CA GLY A 355 -5.48 -1.44 -25.48
C GLY A 355 -6.65 -1.48 -24.50
N CYS A 356 -7.43 -0.44 -24.53
CA CYS A 356 -8.66 -0.29 -23.76
C CYS A 356 -9.89 -0.95 -24.40
#